data_e4381a2f4321815fe75e531e5767ea06
#
_entry.id   e4381a2f4321815fe75e531e5767ea06
#
_cell.length_a   1.000
_cell.length_b   1.000
_cell.length_c   1.000
_cell.angle_alpha   90.00
_cell.angle_beta   90.00
_cell.angle_gamma   90.00
#
_symmetry.space_group_name_H-M   'P 1'
#
loop_
_entity.id
_entity.type
_entity.pdbx_description
1 polymer ?
#
loop_
_entity_poly.entity_id
_entity_poly.type
_entity_poly.pdbx_seq_one_letter_code
_entity_poly.pdbx_strand_id
1 'polypeptide(L)'
;RVGERTGATPEAFRRLGEHYRRRLESTRRLRSLVAWPLIQLGIAAVVVGVLIAIGGVLTGLRGEPLDLLGFGLVGAGGLVAYTMLVGGTVAAAVLAWLWLRRTPEVAARVAAALSGVPVVGRCVELITLARIAWALRLLLNVDLDLRRVAPLAMRVSGNARYARLGEPIAAAIERGEPLSAAIEQTHTFPRDFIDTLRVAEETGRLSESMAALSTRYEQDAQRATQTLCGVAAGAIWLGVAGLIVWLIFRVAGFYTGVIYDAIDGL
;
A
#
# COMPACT_ATOMS: atom_id res chain seq x y z
N ARG A 1 -30.92 -18.77 0.03
CA ARG A 1 -31.85 -19.47 0.95
C ARG A 1 -32.59 -18.54 1.92
N VAL A 2 -32.01 -17.39 2.37
CA VAL A 2 -32.73 -16.43 3.24
C VAL A 2 -33.65 -15.52 2.42
N GLY A 3 -33.25 -15.09 1.23
CA GLY A 3 -34.05 -14.24 0.34
C GLY A 3 -35.27 -14.93 -0.30
N GLU A 4 -35.23 -16.24 -0.47
CA GLU A 4 -36.33 -17.04 -1.03
C GLU A 4 -37.53 -17.16 -0.06
N ARG A 5 -37.28 -17.06 1.24
CA ARG A 5 -38.34 -17.16 2.27
C ARG A 5 -39.07 -15.85 2.58
N THR A 6 -38.51 -14.70 2.17
CA THR A 6 -39.03 -13.36 2.51
C THR A 6 -39.55 -12.58 1.30
N GLY A 7 -39.53 -13.13 0.08
CA GLY A 7 -39.97 -12.43 -1.14
C GLY A 7 -39.11 -11.21 -1.54
N ALA A 8 -38.00 -10.93 -0.78
CA ALA A 8 -37.14 -9.77 -0.96
C ALA A 8 -35.90 -10.06 -1.81
N THR A 9 -35.96 -11.10 -2.67
CA THR A 9 -34.86 -11.48 -3.56
C THR A 9 -34.32 -10.35 -4.45
N PRO A 10 -35.15 -9.49 -5.07
CA PRO A 10 -34.62 -8.39 -5.90
C PRO A 10 -33.82 -7.36 -5.10
N GLU A 11 -34.28 -7.03 -3.89
CA GLU A 11 -33.62 -6.08 -3.00
C GLU A 11 -32.29 -6.64 -2.47
N ALA A 12 -32.23 -7.93 -2.12
CA ALA A 12 -31.03 -8.61 -1.69
C ALA A 12 -29.98 -8.65 -2.81
N PHE A 13 -30.38 -8.95 -4.05
CA PHE A 13 -29.51 -8.91 -5.21
C PHE A 13 -29.03 -7.50 -5.55
N ARG A 14 -29.89 -6.49 -5.44
CA ARG A 14 -29.50 -5.09 -5.64
C ARG A 14 -28.46 -4.64 -4.63
N ARG A 15 -28.64 -4.91 -3.34
CA ARG A 15 -27.68 -4.58 -2.28
C ARG A 15 -26.36 -5.35 -2.44
N LEU A 16 -26.43 -6.60 -2.85
CA LEU A 16 -25.25 -7.39 -3.16
C LEU A 16 -24.51 -6.81 -4.37
N GLY A 17 -25.22 -6.43 -5.43
CA GLY A 17 -24.68 -5.78 -6.61
C GLY A 17 -24.00 -4.44 -6.30
N GLU A 18 -24.63 -3.60 -5.46
CA GLU A 18 -24.05 -2.33 -5.01
C GLU A 18 -22.79 -2.55 -4.15
N HIS A 19 -22.78 -3.55 -3.28
CA HIS A 19 -21.60 -3.91 -2.50
C HIS A 19 -20.43 -4.38 -3.36
N TYR A 20 -20.70 -5.25 -4.35
CA TYR A 20 -19.66 -5.68 -5.31
C TYR A 20 -19.20 -4.56 -6.23
N ARG A 21 -20.08 -3.66 -6.67
CA ARG A 21 -19.70 -2.46 -7.45
C ARG A 21 -18.74 -1.57 -6.69
N ARG A 22 -19.04 -1.23 -5.43
CA ARG A 22 -18.15 -0.40 -4.60
C ARG A 22 -16.78 -1.04 -4.39
N ARG A 23 -16.70 -2.35 -4.19
CA ARG A 23 -15.43 -3.09 -4.12
C ARG A 23 -14.65 -3.05 -5.43
N LEU A 24 -15.32 -3.23 -6.55
CA LEU A 24 -14.69 -3.18 -7.88
C LEU A 24 -14.17 -1.77 -8.21
N GLU A 25 -14.93 -0.73 -7.87
CA GLU A 25 -14.53 0.66 -8.09
C GLU A 25 -13.29 1.03 -7.25
N SER A 26 -13.24 0.65 -5.99
CA SER A 26 -12.07 0.86 -5.14
C SER A 26 -10.83 0.15 -5.71
N THR A 27 -10.98 -1.10 -6.15
CA THR A 27 -9.87 -1.88 -6.71
C THR A 27 -9.41 -1.31 -8.07
N ARG A 28 -10.34 -0.85 -8.90
CA ARG A 28 -10.02 -0.20 -10.19
C ARG A 28 -9.28 1.12 -9.99
N ARG A 29 -9.72 1.96 -9.04
CA ARG A 29 -9.04 3.23 -8.71
C ARG A 29 -7.61 3.00 -8.20
N LEU A 30 -7.40 2.02 -7.32
CA LEU A 30 -6.06 1.66 -6.85
C LEU A 30 -5.18 1.14 -7.98
N ARG A 31 -5.72 0.30 -8.87
CA ARG A 31 -4.97 -0.20 -10.03
C ARG A 31 -4.59 0.93 -10.99
N SER A 32 -5.46 1.89 -11.25
CA SER A 32 -5.15 3.02 -12.16
C SER A 32 -4.08 3.93 -11.57
N LEU A 33 -4.08 4.16 -10.24
CA LEU A 33 -3.06 4.96 -9.56
C LEU A 33 -1.66 4.34 -9.65
N VAL A 34 -1.57 3.01 -9.62
CA VAL A 34 -0.29 2.27 -9.70
C VAL A 34 0.13 2.00 -11.14
N ALA A 35 -0.83 1.83 -12.07
CA ALA A 35 -0.54 1.49 -13.47
C ALA A 35 0.24 2.61 -14.18
N TRP A 36 -0.13 3.87 -13.98
CA TRP A 36 0.53 5.00 -14.64
C TRP A 36 2.02 5.12 -14.30
N PRO A 37 2.45 5.12 -13.01
CA PRO A 37 3.87 5.11 -12.66
C PRO A 37 4.62 3.88 -13.19
N LEU A 38 4.00 2.70 -13.23
CA LEU A 38 4.64 1.50 -13.79
C LEU A 38 4.87 1.61 -15.29
N ILE A 39 3.92 2.17 -16.04
CA ILE A 39 4.07 2.44 -17.48
C ILE A 39 5.22 3.42 -17.69
N GLN A 40 5.29 4.49 -16.91
CA GLN A 40 6.34 5.50 -16.99
C GLN A 40 7.72 4.92 -16.70
N LEU A 41 7.85 4.06 -15.67
CA LEU A 41 9.08 3.32 -15.38
C LEU A 41 9.46 2.39 -16.53
N GLY A 42 8.49 1.69 -17.13
CA GLY A 42 8.72 0.85 -18.30
C GLY A 42 9.25 1.64 -19.49
N ILE A 43 8.66 2.79 -19.80
CA ILE A 43 9.14 3.68 -20.87
C ILE A 43 10.55 4.18 -20.57
N ALA A 44 10.83 4.63 -19.34
CA ALA A 44 12.17 5.06 -18.94
C ALA A 44 13.21 3.95 -19.10
N ALA A 45 12.86 2.72 -18.71
CA ALA A 45 13.73 1.56 -18.89
C ALA A 45 14.01 1.27 -20.38
N VAL A 46 13.00 1.38 -21.24
CA VAL A 46 13.18 1.22 -22.70
C VAL A 46 14.09 2.30 -23.26
N VAL A 47 13.89 3.56 -22.88
CA VAL A 47 14.73 4.69 -23.34
C VAL A 47 16.18 4.49 -22.95
N VAL A 48 16.48 4.08 -21.71
CA VAL A 48 17.84 3.77 -21.27
C VAL A 48 18.43 2.60 -22.08
N GLY A 49 17.65 1.55 -22.32
CA GLY A 49 18.10 0.41 -23.15
C GLY A 49 18.42 0.82 -24.58
N VAL A 50 17.62 1.68 -25.20
CA VAL A 50 17.86 2.23 -26.54
C VAL A 50 19.15 3.07 -26.56
N LEU A 51 19.40 3.88 -25.53
CA LEU A 51 20.63 4.67 -25.43
C LEU A 51 21.88 3.80 -25.31
N ILE A 52 21.82 2.69 -24.55
CA ILE A 52 22.92 1.71 -24.47
C ILE A 52 23.16 1.07 -25.83
N ALA A 53 22.10 0.70 -26.56
CA ALA A 53 22.20 0.10 -27.89
C ALA A 53 22.82 1.07 -28.90
N ILE A 54 22.36 2.32 -28.94
CA ILE A 54 22.88 3.38 -29.82
C ILE A 54 24.35 3.68 -29.48
N GLY A 55 24.71 3.79 -28.19
CA GLY A 55 26.08 3.99 -27.74
C GLY A 55 27.07 2.89 -28.21
N GLY A 56 26.55 1.67 -28.38
CA GLY A 56 27.31 0.57 -28.94
C GLY A 56 27.54 0.59 -30.45
N VAL A 57 26.65 1.30 -31.18
CA VAL A 57 26.74 1.45 -32.66
C VAL A 57 27.57 2.69 -33.03
N LEU A 58 27.49 3.73 -32.21
CA LEU A 58 28.26 4.96 -32.39
C LEU A 58 29.71 4.73 -31.89
N THR A 59 30.64 4.64 -32.82
CA THR A 59 32.08 4.66 -32.50
C THR A 59 32.52 6.11 -32.35
N GLY A 60 33.22 6.41 -31.24
CA GLY A 60 33.88 7.70 -31.05
C GLY A 60 35.03 7.93 -32.04
N LEU A 61 35.58 9.15 -32.07
CA LEU A 61 36.73 9.54 -32.94
C LEU A 61 37.95 8.64 -32.75
N ARG A 62 38.05 7.90 -31.64
CA ARG A 62 39.15 6.97 -31.33
C ARG A 62 38.83 5.50 -31.67
N GLY A 63 37.66 5.22 -32.31
CA GLY A 63 37.24 3.85 -32.66
C GLY A 63 36.70 3.03 -31.48
N GLU A 64 36.58 3.61 -30.30
CA GLU A 64 36.02 2.96 -29.13
C GLU A 64 34.50 3.17 -29.04
N PRO A 65 33.71 2.18 -28.54
CA PRO A 65 32.29 2.32 -28.38
C PRO A 65 31.97 3.39 -27.34
N LEU A 66 30.98 4.22 -27.65
CA LEU A 66 30.61 5.41 -26.89
C LEU A 66 29.82 5.05 -25.62
N ASP A 67 30.42 5.22 -24.44
CA ASP A 67 29.71 5.06 -23.17
C ASP A 67 28.93 6.33 -22.79
N LEU A 68 27.69 6.44 -23.32
CA LEU A 68 26.80 7.57 -23.07
C LEU A 68 26.36 7.65 -21.61
N LEU A 69 26.35 6.54 -20.89
CA LEU A 69 25.86 6.46 -19.50
C LEU A 69 27.01 6.53 -18.47
N GLY A 70 28.24 6.23 -18.86
CA GLY A 70 29.42 6.21 -17.99
C GLY A 70 29.44 5.04 -16.99
N PHE A 71 28.70 3.98 -17.26
CA PHE A 71 28.66 2.75 -16.45
C PHE A 71 29.43 1.58 -17.10
N GLY A 72 30.07 1.82 -18.22
CA GLY A 72 30.73 0.75 -19.01
C GLY A 72 29.72 -0.16 -19.73
N LEU A 73 28.45 0.20 -19.77
CA LEU A 73 27.40 -0.58 -20.41
C LEU A 73 27.24 -0.15 -21.88
N VAL A 74 28.06 -0.77 -22.75
CA VAL A 74 28.09 -0.37 -24.16
C VAL A 74 27.81 -1.57 -25.07
N GLY A 75 27.06 -1.33 -26.14
CA GLY A 75 26.79 -2.33 -27.16
C GLY A 75 25.95 -3.51 -26.68
N ALA A 76 26.07 -4.65 -27.37
CA ALA A 76 25.24 -5.84 -27.10
C ALA A 76 25.48 -6.40 -25.69
N GLY A 77 26.71 -6.40 -25.20
CA GLY A 77 27.07 -6.86 -23.84
C GLY A 77 26.46 -5.98 -22.75
N GLY A 78 26.54 -4.66 -22.91
CA GLY A 78 25.91 -3.70 -22.01
C GLY A 78 24.38 -3.80 -21.98
N LEU A 79 23.75 -4.01 -23.15
CA LEU A 79 22.29 -4.23 -23.26
C LEU A 79 21.86 -5.50 -22.54
N VAL A 80 22.62 -6.61 -22.68
CA VAL A 80 22.33 -7.87 -21.98
C VAL A 80 22.47 -7.69 -20.47
N ALA A 81 23.54 -7.06 -19.99
CA ALA A 81 23.75 -6.78 -18.58
C ALA A 81 22.63 -5.89 -18.00
N TYR A 82 22.23 -4.85 -18.72
CA TYR A 82 21.12 -3.98 -18.36
C TYR A 82 19.77 -4.71 -18.28
N THR A 83 19.45 -5.51 -19.32
CA THR A 83 18.20 -6.28 -19.33
C THR A 83 18.17 -7.34 -18.24
N MET A 84 19.30 -7.97 -17.91
CA MET A 84 19.42 -8.87 -16.76
C MET A 84 19.21 -8.14 -15.42
N LEU A 85 19.76 -6.93 -15.28
CA LEU A 85 19.62 -6.14 -14.06
C LEU A 85 18.14 -5.71 -13.87
N VAL A 86 17.53 -5.14 -14.90
CA VAL A 86 16.11 -4.68 -14.85
C VAL A 86 15.17 -5.88 -14.71
N GLY A 87 15.36 -6.93 -15.52
CA GLY A 87 14.56 -8.16 -15.43
C GLY A 87 14.74 -8.86 -14.08
N GLY A 88 15.97 -8.92 -13.56
CA GLY A 88 16.29 -9.48 -12.25
C GLY A 88 15.64 -8.70 -11.10
N THR A 89 15.66 -7.37 -11.14
CA THR A 89 14.98 -6.53 -10.14
C THR A 89 13.45 -6.69 -10.17
N VAL A 90 12.87 -6.75 -11.36
CA VAL A 90 11.42 -7.01 -11.52
C VAL A 90 11.07 -8.41 -11.03
N ALA A 91 11.85 -9.43 -11.42
CA ALA A 91 11.64 -10.81 -10.98
C ALA A 91 11.77 -10.93 -9.44
N ALA A 92 12.79 -10.31 -8.84
CA ALA A 92 12.98 -10.28 -7.40
C ALA A 92 11.82 -9.59 -6.68
N ALA A 93 11.32 -8.47 -7.20
CA ALA A 93 10.17 -7.76 -6.65
C ALA A 93 8.89 -8.62 -6.71
N VAL A 94 8.64 -9.30 -7.84
CA VAL A 94 7.50 -10.21 -8.00
C VAL A 94 7.61 -11.41 -7.06
N LEU A 95 8.79 -12.03 -6.96
CA LEU A 95 9.06 -13.15 -6.06
C LEU A 95 8.90 -12.75 -4.60
N ALA A 96 9.44 -11.59 -4.20
CA ALA A 96 9.28 -11.04 -2.85
C ALA A 96 7.80 -10.80 -2.52
N TRP A 97 7.03 -10.25 -3.46
CA TRP A 97 5.59 -10.04 -3.29
C TRP A 97 4.80 -11.35 -3.18
N LEU A 98 5.11 -12.37 -4.01
CA LEU A 98 4.51 -13.69 -3.93
C LEU A 98 4.86 -14.38 -2.61
N TRP A 99 6.10 -14.26 -2.17
CA TRP A 99 6.58 -14.82 -0.90
C TRP A 99 5.90 -14.15 0.30
N LEU A 100 5.78 -12.81 0.29
CA LEU A 100 5.06 -12.05 1.31
C LEU A 100 3.58 -12.47 1.42
N ARG A 101 2.95 -12.77 0.27
CA ARG A 101 1.57 -13.26 0.25
C ARG A 101 1.42 -14.66 0.85
N ARG A 102 2.44 -15.49 0.74
CA ARG A 102 2.43 -16.88 1.25
C ARG A 102 2.79 -16.99 2.73
N THR A 103 3.48 -16.02 3.28
CA THR A 103 3.97 -15.99 4.67
C THR A 103 3.37 -14.84 5.46
N PRO A 104 2.19 -15.06 6.10
CA PRO A 104 1.50 -13.99 6.83
C PRO A 104 2.31 -13.44 8.01
N GLU A 105 3.20 -14.24 8.60
CA GLU A 105 4.07 -13.82 9.70
C GLU A 105 5.13 -12.80 9.24
N VAL A 106 5.71 -13.02 8.07
CA VAL A 106 6.69 -12.09 7.48
C VAL A 106 6.00 -10.81 7.01
N ALA A 107 4.81 -10.93 6.42
CA ALA A 107 3.99 -9.78 6.06
C ALA A 107 3.66 -8.92 7.29
N ALA A 108 3.36 -9.53 8.43
CA ALA A 108 3.13 -8.82 9.68
C ALA A 108 4.40 -8.12 10.21
N ARG A 109 5.58 -8.73 10.11
CA ARG A 109 6.87 -8.10 10.49
C ARG A 109 7.23 -6.93 9.58
N VAL A 110 7.05 -7.11 8.27
CA VAL A 110 7.27 -6.02 7.29
C VAL A 110 6.28 -4.89 7.51
N ALA A 111 5.01 -5.17 7.77
CA ALA A 111 4.02 -4.16 8.12
C ALA A 111 4.38 -3.43 9.43
N ALA A 112 4.90 -4.15 10.43
CA ALA A 112 5.38 -3.55 11.67
C ALA A 112 6.61 -2.66 11.45
N ALA A 113 7.54 -3.05 10.61
CA ALA A 113 8.70 -2.23 10.25
C ALA A 113 8.30 -0.98 9.44
N LEU A 114 7.38 -1.14 8.48
CA LEU A 114 6.84 -0.04 7.68
C LEU A 114 5.91 0.90 8.48
N SER A 115 5.36 0.46 9.61
CA SER A 115 4.56 1.32 10.49
C SER A 115 5.38 2.45 11.16
N GLY A 116 6.72 2.35 11.14
CA GLY A 116 7.63 3.45 11.49
C GLY A 116 7.57 4.63 10.52
N VAL A 117 7.08 4.43 9.28
CA VAL A 117 6.81 5.52 8.33
C VAL A 117 5.44 6.12 8.64
N PRO A 118 5.34 7.41 9.03
CA PRO A 118 4.11 7.99 9.59
C PRO A 118 2.89 7.85 8.66
N VAL A 119 3.08 7.93 7.35
CA VAL A 119 1.99 7.80 6.37
C VAL A 119 1.48 6.36 6.26
N VAL A 120 2.40 5.38 6.27
CA VAL A 120 2.06 3.95 6.19
C VAL A 120 1.44 3.47 7.50
N GLY A 121 2.02 3.89 8.64
CA GLY A 121 1.53 3.56 9.98
C GLY A 121 0.08 3.99 10.17
N ARG A 122 -0.26 5.23 9.78
CA ARG A 122 -1.63 5.73 9.84
C ARG A 122 -2.61 4.94 8.97
N CYS A 123 -2.20 4.55 7.77
CA CYS A 123 -3.02 3.74 6.88
C CYS A 123 -3.33 2.36 7.50
N VAL A 124 -2.31 1.69 8.03
CA VAL A 124 -2.45 0.38 8.71
C VAL A 124 -3.34 0.49 9.94
N GLU A 125 -3.20 1.55 10.73
CA GLU A 125 -4.03 1.83 11.91
C GLU A 125 -5.50 1.99 11.53
N LEU A 126 -5.82 2.83 10.55
CA LEU A 126 -7.19 3.06 10.08
C LEU A 126 -7.85 1.78 9.56
N ILE A 127 -7.11 0.96 8.79
CA ILE A 127 -7.59 -0.36 8.33
C ILE A 127 -7.87 -1.29 9.52
N THR A 128 -7.01 -1.26 10.53
CA THR A 128 -7.14 -2.08 11.74
C THR A 128 -8.40 -1.68 12.52
N LEU A 129 -8.61 -0.39 12.75
CA LEU A 129 -9.77 0.16 13.45
C LEU A 129 -11.08 -0.13 12.69
N ALA A 130 -11.06 0.00 11.37
CA ALA A 130 -12.21 -0.36 10.53
C ALA A 130 -12.60 -1.83 10.70
N ARG A 131 -11.62 -2.74 10.73
CA ARG A 131 -11.86 -4.18 10.95
C ARG A 131 -12.38 -4.49 12.34
N ILE A 132 -11.84 -3.83 13.37
CA ILE A 132 -12.30 -3.99 14.76
C ILE A 132 -13.75 -3.51 14.89
N ALA A 133 -14.08 -2.32 14.40
CA ALA A 133 -15.43 -1.78 14.43
C ALA A 133 -16.42 -2.67 13.66
N TRP A 134 -16.01 -3.20 12.50
CA TRP A 134 -16.81 -4.15 11.72
C TRP A 134 -17.03 -5.47 12.48
N ALA A 135 -15.98 -6.01 13.11
CA ALA A 135 -16.07 -7.24 13.89
C ALA A 135 -16.96 -7.05 15.12
N LEU A 136 -16.81 -5.94 15.86
CA LEU A 136 -17.68 -5.60 16.97
C LEU A 136 -19.15 -5.52 16.54
N ARG A 137 -19.46 -4.78 15.44
CA ARG A 137 -20.79 -4.75 14.87
C ARG A 137 -21.36 -6.15 14.61
N LEU A 138 -20.57 -7.03 13.98
CA LEU A 138 -21.03 -8.36 13.62
C LEU A 138 -21.29 -9.24 14.85
N LEU A 139 -20.35 -9.19 15.80
CA LEU A 139 -20.39 -10.02 17.01
C LEU A 139 -21.44 -9.54 18.03
N LEU A 140 -21.71 -8.23 18.09
CA LEU A 140 -22.76 -7.64 18.93
C LEU A 140 -24.19 -7.96 18.45
N ASN A 141 -24.35 -8.38 17.19
CA ASN A 141 -25.65 -8.82 16.65
C ASN A 141 -25.92 -10.32 16.89
N VAL A 142 -25.00 -11.03 17.50
CA VAL A 142 -25.14 -12.43 17.88
C VAL A 142 -25.23 -12.47 19.41
N ASP A 143 -26.06 -13.33 19.99
CA ASP A 143 -26.18 -13.53 21.45
C ASP A 143 -24.92 -14.11 22.08
N LEU A 144 -23.81 -13.35 21.97
CA LEU A 144 -22.54 -13.69 22.58
C LEU A 144 -22.24 -12.73 23.73
N ASP A 145 -21.72 -13.25 24.81
CA ASP A 145 -21.23 -12.45 25.94
C ASP A 145 -20.10 -11.52 25.47
N LEU A 146 -20.14 -10.25 25.86
CA LEU A 146 -19.14 -9.23 25.58
C LEU A 146 -17.71 -9.67 25.92
N ARG A 147 -17.55 -10.53 26.93
CA ARG A 147 -16.28 -11.15 27.33
C ARG A 147 -15.66 -11.98 26.21
N ARG A 148 -16.48 -12.62 25.38
CA ARG A 148 -16.03 -13.41 24.22
C ARG A 148 -15.94 -12.55 22.96
N VAL A 149 -16.78 -11.53 22.84
CA VAL A 149 -16.79 -10.60 21.70
C VAL A 149 -15.47 -9.83 21.60
N ALA A 150 -14.97 -9.28 22.72
CA ALA A 150 -13.79 -8.44 22.71
C ALA A 150 -12.52 -9.16 22.19
N PRO A 151 -12.11 -10.34 22.68
CA PRO A 151 -10.95 -11.06 22.16
C PRO A 151 -11.11 -11.44 20.69
N LEU A 152 -12.30 -11.85 20.26
CA LEU A 152 -12.56 -12.21 18.87
C LEU A 152 -12.43 -11.00 17.94
N ALA A 153 -13.01 -9.85 18.32
CA ALA A 153 -12.91 -8.62 17.54
C ALA A 153 -11.45 -8.15 17.41
N MET A 154 -10.68 -8.22 18.49
CA MET A 154 -9.26 -7.85 18.48
C MET A 154 -8.41 -8.77 17.59
N ARG A 155 -8.68 -10.07 17.57
CA ARG A 155 -7.99 -11.05 16.68
C ARG A 155 -8.28 -10.81 15.20
N VAL A 156 -9.50 -10.42 14.85
CA VAL A 156 -9.91 -10.11 13.47
C VAL A 156 -9.18 -8.88 12.91
N SER A 157 -8.65 -8.02 13.77
CA SER A 157 -7.87 -6.83 13.37
C SER A 157 -6.72 -7.15 12.42
N GLY A 158 -6.11 -8.33 12.53
CA GLY A 158 -4.91 -8.73 11.79
C GLY A 158 -3.63 -8.00 12.23
N ASN A 159 -3.70 -7.22 13.32
CA ASN A 159 -2.58 -6.50 13.89
C ASN A 159 -2.23 -7.06 15.27
N ALA A 160 -1.01 -7.57 15.42
CA ALA A 160 -0.55 -8.21 16.65
C ALA A 160 -0.62 -7.30 17.89
N ARG A 161 -0.47 -5.96 17.71
CA ARG A 161 -0.59 -4.99 18.80
C ARG A 161 -2.01 -4.99 19.38
N TYR A 162 -3.03 -4.93 18.51
CA TYR A 162 -4.43 -4.94 18.93
C TYR A 162 -4.90 -6.35 19.37
N ALA A 163 -4.42 -7.40 18.72
CA ALA A 163 -4.79 -8.76 19.08
C ALA A 163 -4.44 -9.13 20.53
N ARG A 164 -3.32 -8.59 21.05
CA ARG A 164 -2.89 -8.80 22.45
C ARG A 164 -3.77 -8.09 23.48
N LEU A 165 -4.56 -7.11 23.07
CA LEU A 165 -5.44 -6.35 23.96
C LEU A 165 -6.75 -7.09 24.26
N GLY A 166 -7.06 -8.16 23.52
CA GLY A 166 -8.31 -8.90 23.68
C GLY A 166 -8.51 -9.47 25.07
N GLU A 167 -7.52 -10.15 25.62
CA GLU A 167 -7.59 -10.75 26.96
C GLU A 167 -7.65 -9.72 28.08
N PRO A 168 -6.81 -8.64 28.12
CA PRO A 168 -6.96 -7.56 29.09
C PRO A 168 -8.33 -6.89 29.06
N ILE A 169 -8.89 -6.63 27.88
CA ILE A 169 -10.23 -6.05 27.73
C ILE A 169 -11.29 -7.02 28.28
N ALA A 170 -11.21 -8.31 27.96
CA ALA A 170 -12.14 -9.31 28.50
C ALA A 170 -12.10 -9.38 30.02
N ALA A 171 -10.90 -9.35 30.62
CA ALA A 171 -10.73 -9.35 32.07
C ALA A 171 -11.32 -8.09 32.73
N ALA A 172 -11.25 -6.92 32.09
CA ALA A 172 -11.89 -5.70 32.59
C ALA A 172 -13.42 -5.82 32.55
N ILE A 173 -13.97 -6.36 31.46
CA ILE A 173 -15.41 -6.61 31.35
C ILE A 173 -15.88 -7.64 32.41
N GLU A 174 -15.06 -8.63 32.74
CA GLU A 174 -15.36 -9.60 33.82
C GLU A 174 -15.45 -8.93 35.19
N ARG A 175 -14.72 -7.85 35.43
CA ARG A 175 -14.83 -7.02 36.65
C ARG A 175 -16.05 -6.10 36.65
N GLY A 176 -16.88 -6.14 35.60
CA GLY A 176 -18.08 -5.31 35.46
C GLY A 176 -17.81 -3.93 34.85
N GLU A 177 -16.61 -3.72 34.27
CA GLU A 177 -16.29 -2.46 33.63
C GLU A 177 -16.99 -2.37 32.26
N PRO A 178 -17.50 -1.18 31.85
CA PRO A 178 -18.06 -0.99 30.53
C PRO A 178 -16.98 -1.19 29.44
N LEU A 179 -17.38 -1.61 28.25
CA LEU A 179 -16.47 -1.89 27.14
C LEU A 179 -15.64 -0.66 26.75
N SER A 180 -16.23 0.54 26.79
CA SER A 180 -15.57 1.81 26.53
C SER A 180 -14.42 2.07 27.52
N ALA A 181 -14.65 1.85 28.81
CA ALA A 181 -13.63 2.02 29.86
C ALA A 181 -12.52 0.96 29.73
N ALA A 182 -12.88 -0.30 29.46
CA ALA A 182 -11.93 -1.38 29.24
C ALA A 182 -11.00 -1.11 28.05
N ILE A 183 -11.52 -0.52 26.96
CA ILE A 183 -10.73 -0.12 25.78
C ILE A 183 -9.88 1.11 26.09
N GLU A 184 -10.40 2.09 26.81
CA GLU A 184 -9.67 3.32 27.20
C GLU A 184 -8.41 3.02 28.02
N GLN A 185 -8.48 2.07 28.94
CA GLN A 185 -7.34 1.63 29.77
C GLN A 185 -6.17 1.08 28.93
N THR A 186 -6.41 0.63 27.72
CA THR A 186 -5.34 0.13 26.85
C THR A 186 -4.47 1.24 26.24
N HIS A 187 -4.91 2.49 26.30
CA HIS A 187 -4.24 3.69 25.73
C HIS A 187 -3.79 3.49 24.26
N THR A 188 -4.44 2.60 23.53
CA THR A 188 -4.05 2.23 22.15
C THR A 188 -5.02 2.76 21.13
N PHE A 189 -6.27 3.00 21.51
CA PHE A 189 -7.32 3.46 20.61
C PHE A 189 -7.40 4.99 20.53
N PRO A 190 -7.76 5.55 19.35
CA PRO A 190 -8.02 6.98 19.21
C PRO A 190 -9.20 7.43 20.10
N ARG A 191 -9.16 8.68 20.53
CA ARG A 191 -10.21 9.24 21.39
C ARG A 191 -11.59 9.20 20.73
N ASP A 192 -11.69 9.51 19.44
CA ASP A 192 -12.96 9.48 18.71
C ASP A 192 -13.61 8.08 18.66
N PHE A 193 -12.77 7.01 18.67
CA PHE A 193 -13.27 5.64 18.80
C PHE A 193 -13.88 5.41 20.18
N ILE A 194 -13.17 5.80 21.24
CA ILE A 194 -13.56 5.61 22.64
C ILE A 194 -14.84 6.41 22.94
N ASP A 195 -14.89 7.68 22.53
CA ASP A 195 -16.03 8.56 22.77
C ASP A 195 -17.29 8.07 22.03
N THR A 196 -17.13 7.63 20.79
CA THR A 196 -18.25 7.03 20.04
C THR A 196 -18.75 5.75 20.70
N LEU A 197 -17.84 4.91 21.19
CA LEU A 197 -18.20 3.68 21.90
C LEU A 197 -18.90 3.95 23.20
N ARG A 198 -18.44 4.95 23.99
CA ARG A 198 -19.06 5.37 25.28
C ARG A 198 -20.50 5.84 25.07
N VAL A 199 -20.72 6.75 24.13
CA VAL A 199 -22.09 7.22 23.78
C VAL A 199 -22.97 6.08 23.30
N ALA A 200 -22.41 5.17 22.52
CA ALA A 200 -23.15 4.01 22.00
C ALA A 200 -23.54 3.03 23.11
N GLU A 201 -22.69 2.89 24.13
CA GLU A 201 -22.92 2.06 25.32
C GLU A 201 -24.02 2.65 26.21
N GLU A 202 -23.95 3.97 26.49
CA GLU A 202 -24.93 4.71 27.27
C GLU A 202 -26.32 4.73 26.59
N THR A 203 -26.36 4.79 25.25
CA THR A 203 -27.62 4.83 24.50
C THR A 203 -28.16 3.44 24.13
N GLY A 204 -27.41 2.36 24.40
CA GLY A 204 -27.77 0.99 24.00
C GLY A 204 -27.69 0.72 22.49
N ARG A 205 -27.09 1.63 21.71
CA ARG A 205 -27.02 1.55 20.22
C ARG A 205 -25.65 1.14 19.70
N LEU A 206 -24.99 0.21 20.40
CA LEU A 206 -23.64 -0.24 20.12
C LEU A 206 -23.47 -0.76 18.68
N SER A 207 -24.39 -1.61 18.21
CA SER A 207 -24.30 -2.20 16.87
C SER A 207 -24.40 -1.16 15.75
N GLU A 208 -25.33 -0.21 15.87
CA GLU A 208 -25.51 0.86 14.88
C GLU A 208 -24.31 1.80 14.85
N SER A 209 -23.82 2.20 16.01
CA SER A 209 -22.65 3.09 16.15
C SER A 209 -21.39 2.44 15.61
N MET A 210 -21.19 1.14 15.88
CA MET A 210 -20.07 0.39 15.31
C MET A 210 -20.19 0.22 13.79
N ALA A 211 -21.39 0.14 13.25
CA ALA A 211 -21.61 0.14 11.80
C ALA A 211 -21.18 1.47 11.16
N ALA A 212 -21.58 2.59 11.74
CA ALA A 212 -21.22 3.93 11.28
C ALA A 212 -19.71 4.15 11.39
N LEU A 213 -19.10 3.77 12.53
CA LEU A 213 -17.70 3.90 12.80
C LEU A 213 -16.84 3.04 11.85
N SER A 214 -17.25 1.80 11.59
CA SER A 214 -16.62 0.93 10.61
C SER A 214 -16.59 1.57 9.22
N THR A 215 -17.72 2.12 8.78
CA THR A 215 -17.81 2.78 7.47
C THR A 215 -16.92 4.02 7.40
N ARG A 216 -16.86 4.82 8.46
CA ARG A 216 -16.03 6.01 8.55
C ARG A 216 -14.54 5.65 8.46
N TYR A 217 -14.09 4.71 9.29
CA TYR A 217 -12.68 4.27 9.26
C TYR A 217 -12.31 3.59 7.94
N GLU A 218 -13.23 2.87 7.29
CA GLU A 218 -13.00 2.31 5.96
C GLU A 218 -12.78 3.41 4.92
N GLN A 219 -13.58 4.49 4.96
CA GLN A 219 -13.40 5.64 4.08
C GLN A 219 -12.09 6.38 4.35
N ASP A 220 -11.73 6.58 5.62
CA ASP A 220 -10.49 7.24 5.99
C ASP A 220 -9.26 6.39 5.61
N ALA A 221 -9.33 5.07 5.76
CA ALA A 221 -8.31 4.15 5.28
C ALA A 221 -8.14 4.20 3.75
N GLN A 222 -9.25 4.32 3.00
CA GLN A 222 -9.21 4.49 1.55
C GLN A 222 -8.53 5.81 1.16
N ARG A 223 -8.86 6.92 1.83
CA ARG A 223 -8.23 8.23 1.61
C ARG A 223 -6.73 8.18 1.92
N ALA A 224 -6.35 7.60 3.06
CA ALA A 224 -4.94 7.44 3.44
C ALA A 224 -4.17 6.59 2.42
N THR A 225 -4.77 5.51 1.92
CA THR A 225 -4.17 4.69 0.87
C THR A 225 -4.00 5.46 -0.44
N GLN A 226 -4.98 6.27 -0.84
CA GLN A 226 -4.89 7.12 -2.03
C GLN A 226 -3.75 8.15 -1.90
N THR A 227 -3.64 8.79 -0.74
CA THR A 227 -2.54 9.73 -0.45
C THR A 227 -1.19 9.03 -0.52
N LEU A 228 -1.06 7.84 0.06
CA LEU A 228 0.17 7.04 0.00
C LEU A 228 0.55 6.70 -1.45
N CYS A 229 -0.42 6.25 -2.25
CA CYS A 229 -0.19 5.97 -3.67
C CYS A 229 0.19 7.24 -4.45
N GLY A 230 -0.42 8.39 -4.14
CA GLY A 230 -0.09 9.68 -4.75
C GLY A 230 1.33 10.13 -4.43
N VAL A 231 1.76 10.02 -3.18
CA VAL A 231 3.14 10.33 -2.77
C VAL A 231 4.14 9.40 -3.45
N ALA A 232 3.86 8.10 -3.50
CA ALA A 232 4.71 7.13 -4.19
C ALA A 232 4.81 7.43 -5.70
N ALA A 233 3.69 7.75 -6.34
CA ALA A 233 3.66 8.15 -7.76
C ALA A 233 4.47 9.43 -8.00
N GLY A 234 4.35 10.43 -7.14
CA GLY A 234 5.13 11.67 -7.21
C GLY A 234 6.63 11.42 -7.05
N ALA A 235 7.04 10.56 -6.11
CA ALA A 235 8.43 10.19 -5.91
C ALA A 235 9.02 9.48 -7.15
N ILE A 236 8.26 8.58 -7.77
CA ILE A 236 8.67 7.92 -9.01
C ILE A 236 8.82 8.94 -10.14
N TRP A 237 7.86 9.87 -10.27
CA TRP A 237 7.91 10.92 -11.30
C TRP A 237 9.14 11.82 -11.13
N LEU A 238 9.43 12.25 -9.90
CA LEU A 238 10.63 13.03 -9.60
C LEU A 238 11.91 12.25 -9.89
N GLY A 239 11.94 10.95 -9.57
CA GLY A 239 13.07 10.07 -9.88
C GLY A 239 13.32 9.96 -11.39
N VAL A 240 12.27 9.78 -12.19
CA VAL A 240 12.36 9.72 -13.65
C VAL A 240 12.78 11.07 -14.23
N ALA A 241 12.19 12.19 -13.75
CA ALA A 241 12.60 13.52 -14.18
C ALA A 241 14.07 13.80 -13.87
N GLY A 242 14.52 13.45 -12.65
CA GLY A 242 15.92 13.57 -12.25
C GLY A 242 16.86 12.74 -13.12
N LEU A 243 16.46 11.52 -13.47
CA LEU A 243 17.21 10.66 -14.38
C LEU A 243 17.34 11.31 -15.77
N ILE A 244 16.27 11.86 -16.31
CA ILE A 244 16.28 12.52 -17.63
C ILE A 244 17.19 13.74 -17.60
N VAL A 245 17.09 14.60 -16.59
CA VAL A 245 17.93 15.78 -16.41
C VAL A 245 19.39 15.38 -16.30
N TRP A 246 19.70 14.38 -15.46
CA TRP A 246 21.06 13.85 -15.33
C TRP A 246 21.61 13.33 -16.66
N LEU A 247 20.80 12.62 -17.44
CA LEU A 247 21.16 12.12 -18.74
C LEU A 247 21.46 13.25 -19.74
N ILE A 248 20.65 14.30 -19.76
CA ILE A 248 20.88 15.49 -20.63
C ILE A 248 22.24 16.11 -20.30
N PHE A 249 22.56 16.36 -19.03
CA PHE A 249 23.84 16.91 -18.63
C PHE A 249 25.00 15.99 -18.97
N ARG A 250 24.80 14.68 -18.85
CA ARG A 250 25.82 13.68 -19.19
C ARG A 250 26.15 13.70 -20.69
N VAL A 251 25.12 13.71 -21.54
CA VAL A 251 25.28 13.81 -22.99
C VAL A 251 25.89 15.14 -23.41
N ALA A 252 25.45 16.26 -22.82
CA ALA A 252 26.02 17.58 -23.08
C ALA A 252 27.50 17.64 -22.68
N GLY A 253 27.87 17.11 -21.52
CA GLY A 253 29.26 17.03 -21.06
C GLY A 253 30.15 16.20 -21.99
N PHE A 254 29.60 15.10 -22.56
CA PHE A 254 30.28 14.30 -23.55
C PHE A 254 30.57 15.13 -24.84
N TYR A 255 29.56 15.84 -25.37
CA TYR A 255 29.75 16.68 -26.56
C TYR A 255 30.80 17.78 -26.35
N THR A 256 30.81 18.42 -25.17
CA THR A 256 31.82 19.45 -24.86
C THR A 256 33.21 18.83 -24.76
N GLY A 257 33.38 17.64 -24.18
CA GLY A 257 34.65 16.95 -24.13
C GLY A 257 35.21 16.60 -25.51
N VAL A 258 34.38 16.09 -26.42
CA VAL A 258 34.76 15.79 -27.81
C VAL A 258 35.22 17.04 -28.57
N ILE A 259 34.53 18.19 -28.34
CA ILE A 259 34.90 19.46 -28.98
C ILE A 259 36.25 19.97 -28.45
N TYR A 260 36.52 19.90 -27.14
CA TYR A 260 37.79 20.29 -26.56
C TYR A 260 38.95 19.40 -27.04
N ASP A 261 38.80 18.08 -27.07
CA ASP A 261 39.77 17.14 -27.61
C ASP A 261 40.05 17.38 -29.10
N ALA A 262 39.10 17.82 -29.88
CA ALA A 262 39.28 18.16 -31.29
C ALA A 262 40.00 19.49 -31.50
N ILE A 263 39.90 20.45 -30.59
CA ILE A 263 40.58 21.75 -30.62
C ILE A 263 42.02 21.61 -30.15
N ASP A 264 42.30 20.81 -29.10
CA ASP A 264 43.63 20.58 -28.56
C ASP A 264 44.50 19.66 -29.44
N GLY A 265 43.89 18.95 -30.40
CA GLY A 265 44.57 18.10 -31.38
C GLY A 265 44.94 18.77 -32.72
N LEU A 266 44.60 20.07 -32.87
CA LEU A 266 45.03 20.96 -34.01
C LEU A 266 46.18 21.82 -33.64
#